data_2c34dd34bc1f7c042e4830c408d7873d
#
_entry.id   2c34dd34bc1f7c042e4830c408d7873d
#
_cell.length_a   1.000
_cell.length_b   1.000
_cell.length_c   1.000
_cell.angle_alpha   90.00
_cell.angle_beta   90.00
_cell.angle_gamma   90.00
#
_symmetry.space_group_name_H-M   'P 1'
#
loop_
_entity.id
_entity.type
_entity.pdbx_description
1 polymer ?
#
loop_
_entity_poly.entity_id
_entity_poly.type
_entity_poly.pdbx_seq_one_letter_code
_entity_poly.pdbx_strand_id
1 'polypeptide(L)'
;MAQLPPALSSGSVAEGRIPRAAREEERRQQVLAACTDVFAKRGYQAATVENLIAGARISMGGFYKFFEGKEDCFVQVFDRVVAIARERIRLAVPADANWAAQATLGTRALIDFIAEQPLAAKIVVLEAQTGGEEALRRYGTTVREVSAFLRRGREEWKSGERLPENFEDSTASGLVWLLQTRLARGDLGDAEELYPQVVKVVLEPYLGRDRAERMLRAASDEHAASR
;
A
#
# COMPACT_ATOMS: atom_id res chain seq x y z
N MET A 1 -51.00 -13.17 -49.40
CA MET A 1 -50.07 -12.01 -49.38
C MET A 1 -50.03 -11.53 -47.96
N ALA A 2 -49.02 -11.98 -47.16
CA ALA A 2 -48.79 -11.56 -45.79
C ALA A 2 -47.66 -10.53 -45.76
N GLN A 3 -47.93 -9.33 -45.25
CA GLN A 3 -47.00 -8.22 -45.12
C GLN A 3 -46.05 -8.49 -43.95
N LEU A 4 -44.71 -8.36 -44.17
CA LEU A 4 -43.70 -8.34 -43.14
C LEU A 4 -43.81 -7.03 -42.31
N PRO A 5 -43.58 -7.07 -40.98
CA PRO A 5 -43.46 -5.85 -40.17
C PRO A 5 -42.14 -5.13 -40.43
N PRO A 6 -42.03 -3.80 -40.17
CA PRO A 6 -40.86 -3.01 -40.45
C PRO A 6 -39.74 -3.33 -39.43
N ALA A 7 -38.50 -3.26 -39.92
CA ALA A 7 -37.27 -3.45 -39.17
C ALA A 7 -37.17 -2.47 -38.00
N LEU A 8 -36.85 -3.01 -36.83
CA LEU A 8 -36.49 -2.24 -35.63
C LEU A 8 -35.21 -1.45 -35.92
N SER A 9 -35.30 -0.13 -35.82
CA SER A 9 -34.18 0.80 -35.90
C SER A 9 -33.14 0.46 -34.87
N SER A 10 -31.90 0.25 -35.31
CA SER A 10 -30.71 0.15 -34.51
C SER A 10 -30.60 1.39 -33.60
N GLY A 11 -30.94 1.23 -32.35
CA GLY A 11 -30.63 2.20 -31.31
C GLY A 11 -29.11 2.38 -31.22
N SER A 12 -28.64 3.57 -31.58
CA SER A 12 -27.29 4.03 -31.35
C SER A 12 -26.96 3.87 -29.87
N VAL A 13 -26.05 2.96 -29.55
CA VAL A 13 -25.40 2.91 -28.23
C VAL A 13 -24.63 4.23 -28.11
N ALA A 14 -25.17 5.15 -27.33
CA ALA A 14 -24.49 6.38 -26.99
C ALA A 14 -23.21 5.99 -26.26
N GLU A 15 -22.06 6.09 -26.92
CA GLU A 15 -20.74 6.05 -26.28
C GLU A 15 -20.72 7.12 -25.18
N GLY A 16 -20.84 6.67 -23.94
CA GLY A 16 -20.89 7.52 -22.76
C GLY A 16 -19.62 8.37 -22.67
N ARG A 17 -19.73 9.64 -23.05
CA ARG A 17 -18.65 10.62 -23.00
C ARG A 17 -18.22 10.74 -21.54
N ILE A 18 -17.00 10.21 -21.20
CA ILE A 18 -16.43 10.29 -19.87
C ILE A 18 -16.50 11.75 -19.38
N PRO A 19 -17.09 12.03 -18.20
CA PRO A 19 -17.19 13.40 -17.67
C PRO A 19 -15.82 14.07 -17.58
N ARG A 20 -15.77 15.40 -17.78
CA ARG A 20 -14.53 16.18 -17.76
C ARG A 20 -13.75 15.95 -16.45
N ALA A 21 -14.45 15.93 -15.33
CA ALA A 21 -13.84 15.67 -14.00
C ALA A 21 -13.18 14.30 -13.91
N ALA A 22 -13.78 13.25 -14.47
CA ALA A 22 -13.21 11.91 -14.47
C ALA A 22 -11.93 11.83 -15.33
N ARG A 23 -11.90 12.50 -16.49
CA ARG A 23 -10.68 12.58 -17.31
C ARG A 23 -9.57 13.38 -16.63
N GLU A 24 -9.93 14.42 -15.89
CA GLU A 24 -8.96 15.24 -15.15
C GLU A 24 -8.35 14.43 -13.99
N GLU A 25 -9.15 13.65 -13.26
CA GLU A 25 -8.68 12.77 -12.23
C GLU A 25 -7.81 11.63 -12.79
N GLU A 26 -8.23 11.01 -13.90
CA GLU A 26 -7.40 10.02 -14.59
C GLU A 26 -6.04 10.60 -15.00
N ARG A 27 -6.03 11.82 -15.54
CA ARG A 27 -4.81 12.52 -15.89
C ARG A 27 -3.93 12.78 -14.66
N ARG A 28 -4.54 13.21 -13.56
CA ARG A 28 -3.84 13.42 -12.28
C ARG A 28 -3.19 12.13 -11.79
N GLN A 29 -3.89 11.00 -11.84
CA GLN A 29 -3.35 9.70 -11.44
C GLN A 29 -2.18 9.25 -12.32
N GLN A 30 -2.23 9.51 -13.63
CA GLN A 30 -1.11 9.25 -14.55
C GLN A 30 0.12 10.09 -14.19
N VAL A 31 -0.08 11.37 -13.88
CA VAL A 31 1.01 12.28 -13.47
C VAL A 31 1.61 11.81 -12.14
N LEU A 32 0.78 11.45 -11.14
CA LEU A 32 1.25 10.91 -9.87
C LEU A 32 2.06 9.61 -10.04
N ALA A 33 1.62 8.72 -10.92
CA ALA A 33 2.36 7.49 -11.22
C ALA A 33 3.76 7.80 -11.79
N ALA A 34 3.85 8.73 -12.74
CA ALA A 34 5.14 9.14 -13.31
C ALA A 34 6.03 9.86 -12.27
N CYS A 35 5.46 10.70 -11.40
CA CYS A 35 6.20 11.33 -10.31
C CYS A 35 6.70 10.30 -9.29
N THR A 36 5.93 9.22 -9.03
CA THR A 36 6.37 8.09 -8.19
C THR A 36 7.69 7.50 -8.72
N ASP A 37 7.78 7.24 -10.02
CA ASP A 37 9.00 6.71 -10.66
C ASP A 37 10.20 7.65 -10.53
N VAL A 38 9.97 8.96 -10.64
CA VAL A 38 11.04 9.97 -10.50
C VAL A 38 11.57 9.97 -9.07
N PHE A 39 10.69 10.07 -8.06
CA PHE A 39 11.10 10.05 -6.66
C PHE A 39 11.76 8.73 -6.26
N ALA A 40 11.24 7.60 -6.71
CA ALA A 40 11.78 6.29 -6.38
C ALA A 40 13.20 6.05 -6.96
N LYS A 41 13.50 6.64 -8.14
CA LYS A 41 14.81 6.51 -8.80
C LYS A 41 15.84 7.50 -8.30
N ARG A 42 15.42 8.74 -7.96
CA ARG A 42 16.34 9.84 -7.59
C ARG A 42 16.42 10.09 -6.10
N GLY A 43 15.41 9.65 -5.34
CA GLY A 43 15.16 10.09 -3.98
C GLY A 43 14.51 11.48 -3.93
N TYR A 44 13.88 11.81 -2.80
CA TYR A 44 13.23 13.11 -2.63
C TYR A 44 14.23 14.26 -2.74
N GLN A 45 15.38 14.16 -2.08
CA GLN A 45 16.35 15.25 -2.00
C GLN A 45 16.89 15.66 -3.38
N ALA A 46 17.26 14.70 -4.22
CA ALA A 46 17.86 14.94 -5.54
C ALA A 46 16.81 15.18 -6.65
N ALA A 47 15.53 14.92 -6.41
CA ALA A 47 14.47 15.22 -7.36
C ALA A 47 14.18 16.73 -7.38
N THR A 48 13.99 17.30 -8.58
CA THR A 48 13.57 18.68 -8.80
C THR A 48 12.22 18.73 -9.51
N VAL A 49 11.56 19.90 -9.50
CA VAL A 49 10.29 20.10 -10.22
C VAL A 49 10.47 19.84 -11.71
N GLU A 50 11.61 20.24 -12.30
CA GLU A 50 11.94 19.98 -13.70
C GLU A 50 12.04 18.48 -13.99
N ASN A 51 12.60 17.69 -13.06
CA ASN A 51 12.64 16.23 -13.19
C ASN A 51 11.23 15.62 -13.18
N LEU A 52 10.34 16.12 -12.30
CA LEU A 52 8.94 15.66 -12.21
C LEU A 52 8.17 15.99 -13.49
N ILE A 53 8.30 17.22 -13.99
CA ILE A 53 7.71 17.71 -15.24
C ILE A 53 8.18 16.84 -16.43
N ALA A 54 9.48 16.63 -16.54
CA ALA A 54 10.06 15.80 -17.60
C ALA A 54 9.58 14.34 -17.52
N GLY A 55 9.60 13.75 -16.31
CA GLY A 55 9.13 12.38 -16.07
C GLY A 55 7.66 12.19 -16.38
N ALA A 56 6.81 13.14 -15.99
CA ALA A 56 5.36 13.11 -16.24
C ALA A 56 4.97 13.58 -17.66
N ARG A 57 5.91 14.11 -18.45
CA ARG A 57 5.68 14.67 -19.80
C ARG A 57 4.55 15.70 -19.80
N ILE A 58 4.62 16.64 -18.87
CA ILE A 58 3.67 17.76 -18.76
C ILE A 58 4.41 19.09 -18.85
N SER A 59 3.67 20.20 -19.04
CA SER A 59 4.24 21.55 -18.97
C SER A 59 4.37 22.01 -17.51
N MET A 60 5.15 23.08 -17.28
CA MET A 60 5.24 23.76 -15.98
C MET A 60 3.85 24.15 -15.46
N GLY A 61 3.01 24.76 -16.30
CA GLY A 61 1.63 25.11 -15.93
C GLY A 61 0.77 23.87 -15.65
N GLY A 62 1.03 22.76 -16.34
CA GLY A 62 0.37 21.47 -16.08
C GLY A 62 0.75 20.89 -14.72
N PHE A 63 1.99 21.07 -14.27
CA PHE A 63 2.45 20.66 -12.95
C PHE A 63 1.77 21.47 -11.85
N TYR A 64 1.85 22.81 -11.94
CA TYR A 64 1.25 23.70 -10.94
C TYR A 64 -0.29 23.74 -10.94
N LYS A 65 -0.93 23.12 -11.92
CA LYS A 65 -2.36 22.82 -11.87
C LYS A 65 -2.71 21.74 -10.85
N PHE A 66 -1.82 20.77 -10.62
CA PHE A 66 -2.04 19.62 -9.75
C PHE A 66 -1.34 19.73 -8.40
N PHE A 67 -0.21 20.45 -8.33
CA PHE A 67 0.66 20.49 -7.17
C PHE A 67 1.12 21.92 -6.88
N GLU A 68 1.17 22.27 -5.61
CA GLU A 68 1.72 23.56 -5.15
C GLU A 68 3.25 23.62 -5.27
N GLY A 69 3.91 22.46 -5.26
CA GLY A 69 5.37 22.34 -5.36
C GLY A 69 5.83 20.88 -5.22
N LYS A 70 7.15 20.72 -5.06
CA LYS A 70 7.77 19.38 -4.93
C LYS A 70 7.27 18.62 -3.71
N GLU A 71 7.16 19.31 -2.56
CA GLU A 71 6.70 18.70 -1.31
C GLU A 71 5.25 18.22 -1.41
N ASP A 72 4.36 19.08 -1.90
CA ASP A 72 2.95 18.70 -2.10
C ASP A 72 2.82 17.52 -3.09
N CYS A 73 3.56 17.56 -4.20
CA CYS A 73 3.61 16.43 -5.13
C CYS A 73 4.07 15.14 -4.44
N PHE A 74 5.10 15.21 -3.58
CA PHE A 74 5.62 14.06 -2.85
C PHE A 74 4.59 13.51 -1.85
N VAL A 75 3.93 14.38 -1.10
CA VAL A 75 2.88 13.99 -0.15
C VAL A 75 1.72 13.27 -0.88
N GLN A 76 1.29 13.79 -2.03
CA GLN A 76 0.25 13.14 -2.82
C GLN A 76 0.71 11.79 -3.41
N VAL A 77 1.99 11.65 -3.79
CA VAL A 77 2.59 10.37 -4.20
C VAL A 77 2.61 9.39 -3.02
N PHE A 78 3.03 9.85 -1.84
CA PHE A 78 3.00 9.04 -0.61
C PHE A 78 1.59 8.52 -0.32
N ASP A 79 0.60 9.41 -0.27
CA ASP A 79 -0.80 9.06 0.00
C ASP A 79 -1.34 8.05 -1.02
N ARG A 80 -0.99 8.21 -2.30
CA ARG A 80 -1.37 7.28 -3.36
C ARG A 80 -0.79 5.89 -3.13
N VAL A 81 0.50 5.78 -2.80
CA VAL A 81 1.15 4.48 -2.54
C VAL A 81 0.53 3.79 -1.33
N VAL A 82 0.30 4.53 -0.24
CA VAL A 82 -0.37 4.00 0.96
C VAL A 82 -1.79 3.55 0.64
N ALA A 83 -2.55 4.31 -0.16
CA ALA A 83 -3.90 3.94 -0.57
C ALA A 83 -3.93 2.63 -1.39
N ILE A 84 -2.97 2.44 -2.31
CA ILE A 84 -2.83 1.19 -3.08
C ILE A 84 -2.52 0.02 -2.16
N ALA A 85 -1.59 0.17 -1.22
CA ALA A 85 -1.25 -0.88 -0.26
C ALA A 85 -2.47 -1.26 0.61
N ARG A 86 -3.21 -0.27 1.13
CA ARG A 86 -4.44 -0.49 1.90
C ARG A 86 -5.52 -1.22 1.10
N GLU A 87 -5.70 -0.85 -0.16
CA GLU A 87 -6.67 -1.51 -1.03
C GLU A 87 -6.29 -2.97 -1.31
N ARG A 88 -5.00 -3.27 -1.52
CA ARG A 88 -4.51 -4.64 -1.63
C ARG A 88 -4.82 -5.47 -0.39
N ILE A 89 -4.57 -4.91 0.80
CA ILE A 89 -4.91 -5.56 2.08
C ILE A 89 -6.43 -5.76 2.18
N ARG A 90 -7.23 -4.75 1.87
CA ARG A 90 -8.69 -4.81 1.94
C ARG A 90 -9.28 -5.91 1.04
N LEU A 91 -8.72 -6.08 -0.16
CA LEU A 91 -9.17 -7.10 -1.12
C LEU A 91 -8.75 -8.52 -0.70
N ALA A 92 -7.62 -8.66 -0.01
CA ALA A 92 -7.10 -9.95 0.42
C ALA A 92 -7.73 -10.45 1.73
N VAL A 93 -8.35 -9.57 2.53
CA VAL A 93 -8.87 -9.90 3.87
C VAL A 93 -10.39 -9.95 3.84
N PRO A 94 -11.03 -11.12 4.15
CA PRO A 94 -12.48 -11.22 4.30
C PRO A 94 -13.02 -10.23 5.35
N ALA A 95 -14.22 -9.69 5.11
CA ALA A 95 -14.82 -8.68 5.99
C ALA A 95 -15.13 -9.20 7.41
N ASP A 96 -15.37 -10.49 7.54
CA ASP A 96 -15.67 -11.20 8.79
C ASP A 96 -14.43 -11.85 9.43
N ALA A 97 -13.23 -11.62 8.87
CA ALA A 97 -12.00 -12.18 9.39
C ALA A 97 -11.70 -11.66 10.81
N ASN A 98 -11.35 -12.56 11.74
CA ASN A 98 -10.85 -12.17 13.06
C ASN A 98 -9.46 -11.50 12.95
N TRP A 99 -9.01 -10.86 14.03
CA TRP A 99 -7.74 -10.13 14.04
C TRP A 99 -6.55 -10.95 13.55
N ALA A 100 -6.44 -12.20 13.97
CA ALA A 100 -5.31 -13.05 13.61
C ALA A 100 -5.31 -13.40 12.11
N ALA A 101 -6.47 -13.66 11.52
CA ALA A 101 -6.62 -13.84 10.07
C ALA A 101 -6.33 -12.53 9.31
N GLN A 102 -6.83 -11.37 9.82
CA GLN A 102 -6.49 -10.06 9.26
C GLN A 102 -4.97 -9.82 9.27
N ALA A 103 -4.29 -10.14 10.39
CA ALA A 103 -2.85 -10.00 10.51
C ALA A 103 -2.10 -10.88 9.51
N THR A 104 -2.52 -12.14 9.37
CA THR A 104 -1.88 -13.12 8.49
C THR A 104 -2.06 -12.75 7.01
N LEU A 105 -3.30 -12.57 6.57
CA LEU A 105 -3.63 -12.27 5.17
C LEU A 105 -3.19 -10.86 4.77
N GLY A 106 -3.37 -9.88 5.67
CA GLY A 106 -2.95 -8.50 5.43
C GLY A 106 -1.43 -8.37 5.33
N THR A 107 -0.67 -9.10 6.15
CA THR A 107 0.80 -9.15 6.05
C THR A 107 1.22 -9.76 4.72
N ARG A 108 0.56 -10.84 4.26
CA ARG A 108 0.84 -11.44 2.95
C ARG A 108 0.65 -10.42 1.83
N ALA A 109 -0.53 -9.81 1.78
CA ALA A 109 -0.86 -8.82 0.75
C ALA A 109 0.11 -7.63 0.75
N LEU A 110 0.57 -7.18 1.92
CA LEU A 110 1.54 -6.09 2.04
C LEU A 110 2.93 -6.53 1.53
N ILE A 111 3.40 -7.72 1.88
CA ILE A 111 4.71 -8.23 1.44
C ILE A 111 4.70 -8.46 -0.07
N ASP A 112 3.63 -9.04 -0.62
CA ASP A 112 3.47 -9.21 -2.06
C ASP A 112 3.48 -7.86 -2.79
N PHE A 113 2.75 -6.86 -2.27
CA PHE A 113 2.79 -5.50 -2.80
C PHE A 113 4.21 -4.91 -2.81
N ILE A 114 4.96 -5.07 -1.72
CA ILE A 114 6.33 -4.56 -1.61
C ILE A 114 7.25 -5.28 -2.61
N ALA A 115 7.09 -6.58 -2.78
CA ALA A 115 7.88 -7.38 -3.73
C ALA A 115 7.57 -7.01 -5.19
N GLU A 116 6.29 -6.81 -5.53
CA GLU A 116 5.86 -6.40 -6.86
C GLU A 116 6.21 -4.93 -7.19
N GLN A 117 6.21 -4.06 -6.17
CA GLN A 117 6.34 -2.61 -6.32
C GLN A 117 7.45 -2.03 -5.40
N PRO A 118 8.69 -2.53 -5.47
CA PRO A 118 9.75 -2.14 -4.53
C PRO A 118 10.09 -0.64 -4.60
N LEU A 119 9.97 -0.05 -5.79
CA LEU A 119 10.18 1.38 -5.97
C LEU A 119 9.11 2.23 -5.28
N ALA A 120 7.83 1.82 -5.35
CA ALA A 120 6.75 2.49 -4.65
C ALA A 120 6.91 2.33 -3.12
N ALA A 121 7.29 1.14 -2.64
CA ALA A 121 7.55 0.91 -1.23
C ALA A 121 8.66 1.81 -0.67
N LYS A 122 9.73 2.09 -1.45
CA LYS A 122 10.79 3.03 -1.06
C LYS A 122 10.26 4.42 -0.73
N ILE A 123 9.26 4.92 -1.44
CA ILE A 123 8.65 6.23 -1.18
C ILE A 123 8.15 6.32 0.26
N VAL A 124 7.39 5.32 0.70
CA VAL A 124 6.76 5.31 2.03
C VAL A 124 7.79 4.99 3.12
N VAL A 125 8.68 4.01 2.86
CA VAL A 125 9.52 3.43 3.90
C VAL A 125 10.85 4.20 4.08
N LEU A 126 11.44 4.73 3.01
CA LEU A 126 12.75 5.40 3.04
C LEU A 126 12.64 6.92 2.83
N GLU A 127 11.95 7.35 1.78
CA GLU A 127 11.99 8.75 1.34
C GLU A 127 11.10 9.68 2.18
N ALA A 128 10.04 9.13 2.82
CA ALA A 128 9.12 9.93 3.62
C ALA A 128 9.76 10.66 4.79
N GLN A 129 10.87 10.12 5.33
CA GLN A 129 11.59 10.74 6.45
C GLN A 129 12.38 12.00 6.03
N THR A 130 12.66 12.15 4.74
CA THR A 130 13.38 13.30 4.18
C THR A 130 12.50 14.16 3.28
N GLY A 131 11.23 13.79 3.12
CA GLY A 131 10.26 14.37 2.20
C GLY A 131 9.61 15.68 2.66
N GLY A 132 10.06 16.26 3.78
CA GLY A 132 9.49 17.46 4.40
C GLY A 132 8.64 17.11 5.64
N GLU A 133 8.16 18.16 6.33
CA GLU A 133 7.44 18.02 7.61
C GLU A 133 6.12 17.27 7.44
N GLU A 134 5.37 17.59 6.40
CA GLU A 134 4.08 16.94 6.13
C GLU A 134 4.24 15.46 5.77
N ALA A 135 5.26 15.10 4.96
CA ALA A 135 5.56 13.72 4.65
C ALA A 135 5.94 12.91 5.90
N LEU A 136 6.77 13.49 6.77
CA LEU A 136 7.14 12.88 8.05
C LEU A 136 5.93 12.68 8.97
N ARG A 137 5.01 13.64 9.01
CA ARG A 137 3.77 13.54 9.77
C ARG A 137 2.88 12.40 9.24
N ARG A 138 2.73 12.27 7.90
CA ARG A 138 1.99 11.19 7.24
C ARG A 138 2.59 9.83 7.53
N TYR A 139 3.91 9.73 7.43
CA TYR A 139 4.65 8.53 7.79
C TYR A 139 4.39 8.12 9.24
N GLY A 140 4.52 9.04 10.20
CA GLY A 140 4.23 8.76 11.61
C GLY A 140 2.78 8.33 11.85
N THR A 141 1.83 8.86 11.09
CA THR A 141 0.43 8.42 11.15
C THR A 141 0.28 6.98 10.67
N THR A 142 0.90 6.61 9.55
CA THR A 142 0.87 5.24 9.03
C THR A 142 1.48 4.24 10.02
N VAL A 143 2.59 4.58 10.68
CA VAL A 143 3.19 3.72 11.71
C VAL A 143 2.25 3.55 12.91
N ARG A 144 1.62 4.64 13.38
CA ARG A 144 0.63 4.56 14.48
C ARG A 144 -0.58 3.70 14.14
N GLU A 145 -1.03 3.68 12.88
CA GLU A 145 -2.11 2.79 12.45
C GLU A 145 -1.72 1.31 12.55
N VAL A 146 -0.47 0.97 12.23
CA VAL A 146 0.05 -0.39 12.44
C VAL A 146 0.06 -0.74 13.94
N SER A 147 0.55 0.17 14.79
CA SER A 147 0.51 -0.02 16.25
C SER A 147 -0.92 -0.20 16.77
N ALA A 148 -1.86 0.61 16.29
CA ALA A 148 -3.28 0.51 16.67
C ALA A 148 -3.90 -0.82 16.23
N PHE A 149 -3.56 -1.30 15.04
CA PHE A 149 -3.96 -2.62 14.57
C PHE A 149 -3.42 -3.74 15.49
N LEU A 150 -2.15 -3.68 15.88
CA LEU A 150 -1.54 -4.64 16.80
C LEU A 150 -2.22 -4.65 18.17
N ARG A 151 -2.59 -3.47 18.72
CA ARG A 151 -3.31 -3.35 20.02
C ARG A 151 -4.64 -4.09 20.03
N ARG A 152 -5.35 -4.17 18.89
CA ARG A 152 -6.58 -4.97 18.79
C ARG A 152 -6.33 -6.45 19.08
N GLY A 153 -5.15 -6.96 18.75
CA GLY A 153 -4.74 -8.32 19.13
C GLY A 153 -4.72 -8.54 20.64
N ARG A 154 -4.31 -7.54 21.42
CA ARG A 154 -4.33 -7.60 22.90
C ARG A 154 -5.76 -7.65 23.46
N GLU A 155 -6.70 -6.98 22.83
CA GLU A 155 -8.11 -6.96 23.23
C GLU A 155 -8.81 -8.28 22.90
N GLU A 156 -8.55 -8.83 21.73
CA GLU A 156 -9.18 -10.07 21.25
C GLU A 156 -8.56 -11.32 21.89
N TRP A 157 -7.25 -11.29 22.13
CA TRP A 157 -6.50 -12.42 22.67
C TRP A 157 -5.96 -12.12 24.06
N LYS A 158 -6.73 -12.49 25.10
CA LYS A 158 -6.28 -12.44 26.48
C LYS A 158 -5.27 -13.55 26.75
N SER A 159 -4.08 -13.50 26.18
CA SER A 159 -2.97 -14.35 26.59
C SER A 159 -2.59 -13.98 28.03
N GLY A 160 -2.35 -14.98 28.90
CA GLY A 160 -2.06 -14.76 30.31
C GLY A 160 -0.75 -14.00 30.59
N GLU A 161 0.05 -13.72 29.58
CA GLU A 161 1.25 -12.90 29.66
C GLU A 161 0.92 -11.44 29.41
N ARG A 162 1.23 -10.57 30.38
CA ARG A 162 1.10 -9.13 30.22
C ARG A 162 2.23 -8.63 29.34
N LEU A 163 1.92 -8.35 28.06
CA LEU A 163 2.85 -7.64 27.19
C LEU A 163 3.15 -6.24 27.76
N PRO A 164 4.39 -5.72 27.61
CA PRO A 164 4.73 -4.35 28.00
C PRO A 164 3.80 -3.33 27.38
N GLU A 165 3.62 -2.17 28.02
CA GLU A 165 2.71 -1.12 27.56
C GLU A 165 3.03 -0.60 26.16
N ASN A 166 4.33 -0.50 25.84
CA ASN A 166 4.82 0.00 24.55
C ASN A 166 5.15 -1.12 23.55
N PHE A 167 4.68 -2.35 23.78
CA PHE A 167 5.04 -3.52 22.97
C PHE A 167 4.65 -3.33 21.50
N GLU A 168 3.43 -2.87 21.22
CA GLU A 168 2.92 -2.71 19.86
C GLU A 168 3.64 -1.60 19.10
N ASP A 169 3.99 -0.50 19.77
CA ASP A 169 4.74 0.60 19.17
C ASP A 169 6.17 0.16 18.84
N SER A 170 6.80 -0.62 19.73
CA SER A 170 8.12 -1.20 19.51
C SER A 170 8.11 -2.21 18.37
N THR A 171 7.09 -3.06 18.32
CA THR A 171 6.92 -4.06 17.26
C THR A 171 6.69 -3.40 15.89
N ALA A 172 5.79 -2.42 15.81
CA ALA A 172 5.54 -1.67 14.58
C ALA A 172 6.82 -0.98 14.07
N SER A 173 7.56 -0.33 14.98
CA SER A 173 8.84 0.33 14.65
C SER A 173 9.90 -0.66 14.19
N GLY A 174 9.98 -1.83 14.81
CA GLY A 174 10.91 -2.91 14.44
C GLY A 174 10.59 -3.48 13.04
N LEU A 175 9.32 -3.69 12.72
CA LEU A 175 8.89 -4.13 11.38
C LEU A 175 9.23 -3.09 10.31
N VAL A 176 8.99 -1.82 10.59
CA VAL A 176 9.38 -0.73 9.68
C VAL A 176 10.89 -0.70 9.48
N TRP A 177 11.67 -0.79 10.56
CA TRP A 177 13.15 -0.83 10.48
C TRP A 177 13.65 -2.01 9.64
N LEU A 178 13.04 -3.18 9.79
CA LEU A 178 13.35 -4.37 8.97
C LEU A 178 13.14 -4.08 7.47
N LEU A 179 11.99 -3.49 7.11
CA LEU A 179 11.70 -3.13 5.73
C LEU A 179 12.64 -2.05 5.20
N GLN A 180 12.97 -1.03 6.00
CA GLN A 180 13.94 0.01 5.66
C GLN A 180 15.30 -0.59 5.32
N THR A 181 15.80 -1.46 6.19
CA THR A 181 17.12 -2.08 6.02
C THR A 181 17.18 -2.91 4.75
N ARG A 182 16.14 -3.69 4.46
CA ARG A 182 16.06 -4.52 3.25
C ARG A 182 15.93 -3.69 1.98
N LEU A 183 15.03 -2.72 1.97
CA LEU A 183 14.82 -1.81 0.83
C LEU A 183 16.06 -0.95 0.52
N ALA A 184 16.77 -0.48 1.55
CA ALA A 184 18.00 0.30 1.40
C ALA A 184 19.13 -0.52 0.76
N ARG A 185 19.21 -1.81 1.08
CA ARG A 185 20.19 -2.73 0.47
C ARG A 185 19.80 -3.19 -0.94
N GLY A 186 18.58 -2.89 -1.39
CA GLY A 186 18.02 -3.41 -2.63
C GLY A 186 17.76 -4.92 -2.62
N ASP A 187 17.77 -5.50 -1.43
CA ASP A 187 17.56 -6.92 -1.19
C ASP A 187 16.36 -7.10 -0.24
N LEU A 188 15.19 -7.20 -0.85
CA LEU A 188 13.99 -7.56 -0.11
C LEU A 188 14.01 -9.02 0.36
N GLY A 189 14.96 -9.81 -0.17
CA GLY A 189 14.97 -11.25 -0.01
C GLY A 189 13.79 -11.91 -0.74
N ASP A 190 13.64 -13.20 -0.51
CA ASP A 190 12.45 -13.90 -0.98
C ASP A 190 11.24 -13.49 -0.12
N ALA A 191 10.17 -13.06 -0.77
CA ALA A 191 8.91 -12.74 -0.10
C ALA A 191 8.37 -13.97 0.67
N GLU A 192 8.63 -15.19 0.17
CA GLU A 192 8.26 -16.44 0.83
C GLU A 192 9.07 -16.70 2.12
N GLU A 193 10.29 -16.17 2.22
CA GLU A 193 11.09 -16.23 3.45
C GLU A 193 10.71 -15.11 4.44
N LEU A 194 10.41 -13.92 3.94
CA LEU A 194 10.10 -12.76 4.77
C LEU A 194 8.73 -12.90 5.44
N TYR A 195 7.74 -13.37 4.70
CA TYR A 195 6.37 -13.49 5.16
C TYR A 195 6.21 -14.27 6.48
N PRO A 196 6.71 -15.53 6.60
CA PRO A 196 6.58 -16.27 7.84
C PRO A 196 7.31 -15.63 9.02
N GLN A 197 8.42 -14.93 8.78
CA GLN A 197 9.16 -14.22 9.83
C GLN A 197 8.32 -13.08 10.39
N VAL A 198 7.73 -12.25 9.54
CA VAL A 198 6.90 -11.11 9.96
C VAL A 198 5.63 -11.60 10.67
N VAL A 199 4.94 -12.62 10.12
CA VAL A 199 3.72 -13.16 10.73
C VAL A 199 4.00 -13.73 12.12
N LYS A 200 5.11 -14.44 12.32
CA LYS A 200 5.51 -14.94 13.66
C LYS A 200 5.73 -13.80 14.64
N VAL A 201 6.47 -12.77 14.25
CA VAL A 201 6.70 -11.59 15.11
C VAL A 201 5.38 -10.93 15.52
N VAL A 202 4.40 -10.88 14.61
CA VAL A 202 3.08 -10.28 14.86
C VAL A 202 2.20 -11.19 15.73
N LEU A 203 2.15 -12.50 15.48
CA LEU A 203 1.16 -13.39 16.10
C LEU A 203 1.64 -14.08 17.40
N GLU A 204 2.90 -14.51 17.47
CA GLU A 204 3.40 -15.32 18.58
C GLU A 204 3.20 -14.68 19.96
N PRO A 205 3.38 -13.36 20.13
CA PRO A 205 3.19 -12.71 21.43
C PRO A 205 1.75 -12.81 21.96
N TYR A 206 0.77 -12.91 21.08
CA TYR A 206 -0.66 -12.97 21.43
C TYR A 206 -1.21 -14.39 21.48
N LEU A 207 -0.79 -15.24 20.56
CA LEU A 207 -1.36 -16.57 20.36
C LEU A 207 -0.52 -17.71 20.93
N GLY A 208 0.76 -17.45 21.22
CA GLY A 208 1.77 -18.46 21.43
C GLY A 208 2.21 -19.13 20.12
N ARG A 209 3.38 -19.79 20.17
CA ARG A 209 4.06 -20.35 18.99
C ARG A 209 3.22 -21.34 18.20
N ASP A 210 2.67 -22.35 18.87
CA ASP A 210 1.97 -23.46 18.19
C ASP A 210 0.74 -22.98 17.39
N ARG A 211 0.01 -21.99 17.94
CA ARG A 211 -1.17 -21.46 17.28
C ARG A 211 -0.81 -20.54 16.13
N ALA A 212 0.21 -19.69 16.30
CA ALA A 212 0.74 -18.86 15.23
C ALA A 212 1.24 -19.69 14.05
N GLU A 213 1.94 -20.81 14.32
CA GLU A 213 2.40 -21.72 13.26
C GLU A 213 1.25 -22.41 12.52
N ARG A 214 0.19 -22.83 13.23
CA ARG A 214 -0.98 -23.43 12.55
C ARG A 214 -1.66 -22.43 11.63
N MET A 215 -1.83 -21.18 12.06
CA MET A 215 -2.44 -20.14 11.23
C MET A 215 -1.58 -19.81 10.01
N LEU A 216 -0.27 -19.72 10.21
CA LEU A 216 0.66 -19.48 9.11
C LEU A 216 0.58 -20.60 8.05
N ARG A 217 0.55 -21.87 8.45
CA ARG A 217 0.42 -23.01 7.52
C ARG A 217 -0.88 -22.95 6.73
N ALA A 218 -2.02 -22.75 7.41
CA ALA A 218 -3.32 -22.65 6.74
C ALA A 218 -3.34 -21.54 5.68
N ALA A 219 -2.82 -20.35 5.98
CA ALA A 219 -2.76 -19.25 5.03
C ALA A 219 -1.78 -19.51 3.87
N SER A 220 -0.68 -20.24 4.11
CA SER A 220 0.25 -20.62 3.04
C SER A 220 -0.36 -21.65 2.09
N ASP A 221 -1.11 -22.62 2.60
CA ASP A 221 -1.79 -23.63 1.80
C ASP A 221 -2.89 -23.00 0.92
N GLU A 222 -3.68 -22.07 1.47
CA GLU A 222 -4.70 -21.32 0.71
C GLU A 222 -4.07 -20.47 -0.41
N HIS A 223 -2.94 -19.83 -0.13
CA HIS A 223 -2.23 -19.02 -1.13
C HIS A 223 -1.68 -19.89 -2.26
N ALA A 224 -1.09 -21.05 -1.94
CA ALA A 224 -0.59 -21.99 -2.94
C ALA A 224 -1.71 -22.56 -3.84
N ALA A 225 -2.92 -22.76 -3.30
CA ALA A 225 -4.08 -23.23 -4.05
C ALA A 225 -4.70 -22.17 -4.97
N SER A 226 -4.40 -20.88 -4.75
CA SER A 226 -4.97 -19.74 -5.50
C SER A 226 -4.06 -19.26 -6.66
N ARG A 227 -2.87 -19.82 -6.81
CA ARG A 227 -1.90 -19.57 -7.91
C ARG A 227 -2.02 -20.62 -8.99
#